data_d9571ce95260aec766e6ebddc832713c
#
_entry.id   d9571ce95260aec766e6ebddc832713c
#
_cell.length_a   1.000
_cell.length_b   1.000
_cell.length_c   1.000
_cell.angle_alpha   90.00
_cell.angle_beta   90.00
_cell.angle_gamma   90.00
#
_symmetry.space_group_name_H-M   'P 1'
#
loop_
_entity.id
_entity.type
_entity.pdbx_description
1 polymer ?
#
loop_
_entity_poly.entity_id
_entity_poly.type
_entity_poly.pdbx_seq_one_letter_code
_entity_poly.pdbx_strand_id
1 'polypeptide(L)'
;MSGVDAEKQLEAMVTQTVELAISQKDAYFKEIEASNEILKIKDPKEFVFGLIMGQILGLGVAALAQMKAASGQGNPTPQDQMKVRDMAYKLVPQIRERVFE
;
A
#
# COMPACT_ATOMS: atom_id res chain seq x y z
N MET A 1 20.66 1.24 -17.22
CA MET A 1 19.86 0.30 -16.41
C MET A 1 18.74 -0.27 -17.26
N SER A 2 18.54 -1.57 -17.24
CA SER A 2 17.46 -2.18 -18.01
C SER A 2 16.11 -1.93 -17.36
N GLY A 3 15.02 -1.96 -18.14
CA GLY A 3 13.68 -1.83 -17.63
C GLY A 3 13.30 -2.92 -16.62
N VAL A 4 13.91 -4.09 -16.77
CA VAL A 4 13.70 -5.23 -15.87
C VAL A 4 14.21 -4.90 -14.46
N ASP A 5 15.36 -4.26 -14.34
CA ASP A 5 15.92 -3.87 -13.05
C ASP A 5 15.05 -2.80 -12.36
N ALA A 6 14.56 -1.84 -13.13
CA ALA A 6 13.67 -0.81 -12.60
C ALA A 6 12.35 -1.41 -12.11
N GLU A 7 11.79 -2.37 -12.84
CA GLU A 7 10.57 -3.07 -12.42
C GLU A 7 10.78 -3.89 -11.15
N LYS A 8 11.92 -4.60 -11.06
CA LYS A 8 12.23 -5.36 -9.84
C LYS A 8 12.40 -4.46 -8.63
N GLN A 9 13.02 -3.29 -8.80
CA GLN A 9 13.14 -2.32 -7.73
C GLN A 9 11.77 -1.81 -7.27
N LEU A 10 10.90 -1.48 -8.21
CA LEU A 10 9.55 -1.02 -7.91
C LEU A 10 8.77 -2.12 -7.20
N GLU A 11 8.86 -3.35 -7.68
CA GLU A 11 8.20 -4.50 -7.08
C GLU A 11 8.66 -4.72 -5.63
N ALA A 12 9.97 -4.63 -5.39
CA ALA A 12 10.53 -4.74 -4.04
C ALA A 12 10.03 -3.62 -3.13
N MET A 13 9.93 -2.40 -3.65
CA MET A 13 9.41 -1.26 -2.89
C MET A 13 7.94 -1.41 -2.55
N VAL A 14 7.13 -1.89 -3.49
CA VAL A 14 5.71 -2.15 -3.25
C VAL A 14 5.56 -3.24 -2.19
N THR A 15 6.35 -4.31 -2.28
CA THR A 15 6.33 -5.39 -1.29
C THR A 15 6.69 -4.87 0.10
N GLN A 16 7.72 -4.04 0.21
CA GLN A 16 8.11 -3.41 1.47
C GLN A 16 7.00 -2.53 2.02
N THR A 17 6.34 -1.78 1.16
CA THR A 17 5.22 -0.92 1.54
C THR A 17 4.06 -1.75 2.08
N VAL A 18 3.77 -2.89 1.46
CA VAL A 18 2.74 -3.82 1.93
C VAL A 18 3.07 -4.30 3.34
N GLU A 19 4.31 -4.74 3.57
CA GLU A 19 4.70 -5.21 4.90
C GLU A 19 4.58 -4.10 5.95
N LEU A 20 5.01 -2.89 5.62
CA LEU A 20 4.89 -1.76 6.52
C LEU A 20 3.43 -1.45 6.85
N ALA A 21 2.56 -1.43 5.84
CA ALA A 21 1.14 -1.15 6.04
C ALA A 21 0.48 -2.24 6.91
N ILE A 22 0.78 -3.51 6.64
CA ILE A 22 0.22 -4.62 7.42
C ILE A 22 0.69 -4.55 8.88
N SER A 23 1.92 -4.07 9.12
CA SER A 23 2.42 -3.92 10.49
C SER A 23 1.58 -2.96 11.33
N GLN A 24 0.77 -2.11 10.72
CA GLN A 24 -0.10 -1.15 11.40
C GLN A 24 -1.49 -1.73 11.72
N LYS A 25 -1.81 -2.95 11.29
CA LYS A 25 -3.17 -3.49 11.41
C LYS A 25 -3.67 -3.54 12.85
N ASP A 26 -2.80 -3.96 13.78
CA ASP A 26 -3.21 -4.08 15.19
C ASP A 26 -3.53 -2.71 15.78
N ALA A 27 -2.77 -1.68 15.42
CA ALA A 27 -3.04 -0.32 15.85
C ALA A 27 -4.38 0.18 15.31
N TYR A 28 -4.69 -0.14 14.06
CA TYR A 28 -5.99 0.22 13.47
C TYR A 28 -7.14 -0.49 14.19
N PHE A 29 -7.01 -1.77 14.48
CA PHE A 29 -8.05 -2.50 15.20
C PHE A 29 -8.26 -1.95 16.61
N LYS A 30 -7.20 -1.59 17.30
CA LYS A 30 -7.29 -0.97 18.63
C LYS A 30 -7.99 0.37 18.59
N GLU A 31 -7.69 1.18 17.58
CA GLU A 31 -8.32 2.49 17.42
C GLU A 31 -9.82 2.35 17.13
N ILE A 32 -10.19 1.39 16.28
CA ILE A 32 -11.62 1.11 16.00
C ILE A 32 -12.33 0.69 17.28
N GLU A 33 -11.73 -0.22 18.04
CA GLU A 33 -12.32 -0.68 19.30
C GLU A 33 -12.53 0.49 20.27
N ALA A 34 -11.54 1.37 20.38
CA ALA A 34 -11.61 2.51 21.31
C ALA A 34 -12.59 3.59 20.86
N SER A 35 -12.78 3.78 19.55
CA SER A 35 -13.49 4.92 18.99
C SER A 35 -14.76 4.54 18.21
N ASN A 36 -15.22 3.31 18.30
CA ASN A 36 -16.30 2.83 17.44
C ASN A 36 -17.65 3.49 17.70
N GLU A 37 -17.85 4.08 18.87
CA GLU A 37 -19.05 4.89 19.14
C GLU A 37 -19.15 6.08 18.17
N ILE A 38 -17.99 6.63 17.81
CA ILE A 38 -17.89 7.76 16.88
C ILE A 38 -17.84 7.25 15.44
N LEU A 39 -17.00 6.25 15.19
CA LEU A 39 -16.71 5.74 13.84
C LEU A 39 -17.86 4.92 13.26
N LYS A 40 -18.60 4.21 14.11
CA LYS A 40 -19.76 3.40 13.72
C LYS A 40 -19.46 2.41 12.59
N ILE A 41 -18.29 1.76 12.69
CA ILE A 41 -17.84 0.79 11.69
C ILE A 41 -18.53 -0.54 11.96
N LYS A 42 -19.18 -1.09 10.92
CA LYS A 42 -19.90 -2.36 11.01
C LYS A 42 -19.02 -3.56 10.77
N ASP A 43 -18.03 -3.41 9.89
CA ASP A 43 -17.10 -4.49 9.55
C ASP A 43 -15.68 -3.99 9.74
N PRO A 44 -15.10 -4.17 10.96
CA PRO A 44 -13.75 -3.68 11.23
C PRO A 44 -12.68 -4.26 10.30
N LYS A 45 -12.79 -5.53 9.95
CA LYS A 45 -11.78 -6.18 9.11
C LYS A 45 -11.76 -5.59 7.70
N GLU A 46 -12.93 -5.38 7.10
CA GLU A 46 -13.01 -4.74 5.78
C GLU A 46 -12.54 -3.30 5.84
N PHE A 47 -12.87 -2.59 6.91
CA PHE A 47 -12.43 -1.20 7.08
C PHE A 47 -10.90 -1.13 7.17
N VAL A 48 -10.29 -2.00 7.98
CA VAL A 48 -8.83 -2.06 8.13
C VAL A 48 -8.18 -2.45 6.80
N PHE A 49 -8.77 -3.41 6.08
CA PHE A 49 -8.28 -3.77 4.75
C PHE A 49 -8.26 -2.54 3.83
N GLY A 50 -9.32 -1.75 3.82
CA GLY A 50 -9.39 -0.53 3.02
C GLY A 50 -8.33 0.50 3.41
N LEU A 51 -8.12 0.70 4.73
CA LEU A 51 -7.08 1.60 5.22
C LEU A 51 -5.69 1.14 4.77
N ILE A 52 -5.42 -0.15 4.88
CA ILE A 52 -4.14 -0.72 4.48
C ILE A 52 -3.93 -0.57 2.98
N MET A 53 -4.96 -0.85 2.17
CA MET A 53 -4.86 -0.66 0.72
C MET A 53 -4.61 0.81 0.36
N GLY A 54 -5.31 1.74 1.00
CA GLY A 54 -5.08 3.16 0.78
C GLY A 54 -3.66 3.57 1.11
N GLN A 55 -3.12 3.05 2.21
CA GLN A 55 -1.76 3.33 2.63
C GLN A 55 -0.74 2.75 1.63
N ILE A 56 -0.95 1.52 1.17
CA ILE A 56 -0.08 0.89 0.19
C ILE A 56 -0.03 1.71 -1.09
N LEU A 57 -1.20 2.11 -1.60
CA LEU A 57 -1.27 2.88 -2.84
C LEU A 57 -0.60 4.24 -2.69
N GLY A 58 -0.86 4.93 -1.57
CA GLY A 58 -0.26 6.23 -1.32
C GLY A 58 1.25 6.17 -1.14
N LEU A 59 1.73 5.27 -0.30
CA LEU A 59 3.17 5.11 -0.05
C LEU A 59 3.90 4.57 -1.28
N GLY A 60 3.26 3.71 -2.06
CA GLY A 60 3.85 3.19 -3.28
C GLY A 60 4.10 4.29 -4.30
N VAL A 61 3.14 5.18 -4.49
CA VAL A 61 3.31 6.33 -5.38
C VAL A 61 4.37 7.29 -4.85
N ALA A 62 4.40 7.53 -3.54
CA ALA A 62 5.41 8.39 -2.93
C ALA A 62 6.83 7.81 -3.11
N ALA A 63 6.98 6.50 -2.95
CA ALA A 63 8.26 5.83 -3.16
C ALA A 63 8.71 5.95 -4.62
N LEU A 64 7.79 5.77 -5.57
CA LEU A 64 8.07 5.93 -6.99
C LEU A 64 8.50 7.37 -7.29
N ALA A 65 7.83 8.35 -6.68
CA ALA A 65 8.20 9.76 -6.84
C ALA A 65 9.64 10.02 -6.41
N GLN A 66 10.06 9.44 -5.31
CA GLN A 66 11.44 9.56 -4.82
C GLN A 66 12.44 8.92 -5.79
N MET A 67 12.12 7.74 -6.33
CA MET A 67 12.97 7.08 -7.32
C MET A 67 13.14 7.94 -8.56
N LYS A 68 12.05 8.49 -9.07
CA LYS A 68 12.09 9.31 -10.29
C LYS A 68 12.84 10.62 -10.05
N ALA A 69 12.66 11.23 -8.90
CA ALA A 69 13.39 12.43 -8.53
C ALA A 69 14.90 12.16 -8.47
N ALA A 70 15.29 11.04 -7.86
CA ALA A 70 16.70 10.66 -7.74
C ALA A 70 17.35 10.39 -9.11
N SER A 71 16.58 9.90 -10.09
CA SER A 71 17.08 9.61 -11.45
C SER A 71 16.82 10.75 -12.44
N GLY A 72 16.26 11.87 -12.00
CA GLY A 72 16.01 13.01 -12.86
C GLY A 72 14.87 12.81 -13.85
N GLN A 73 13.95 11.89 -13.58
CA GLN A 73 12.87 11.54 -14.50
C GLN A 73 11.57 12.31 -14.27
N GLY A 74 11.58 13.26 -13.36
CA GLY A 74 10.41 14.09 -13.08
C GLY A 74 9.40 13.41 -12.14
N ASN A 75 8.15 13.84 -12.21
CA ASN A 75 7.08 13.34 -11.34
C ASN A 75 6.46 12.05 -11.90
N PRO A 76 5.84 11.22 -11.06
CA PRO A 76 5.11 10.05 -11.53
C PRO A 76 3.99 10.43 -12.49
N THR A 77 3.87 9.68 -13.58
CA THR A 77 2.79 9.83 -14.55
C THR A 77 1.56 9.03 -14.11
N PRO A 78 0.37 9.26 -14.70
CA PRO A 78 -0.77 8.39 -14.45
C PRO A 78 -0.49 6.92 -14.74
N GLN A 79 0.32 6.62 -15.78
CA GLN A 79 0.71 5.24 -16.08
C GLN A 79 1.57 4.65 -14.95
N ASP A 80 2.47 5.44 -14.38
CA ASP A 80 3.28 5.01 -13.25
C ASP A 80 2.42 4.66 -12.04
N GLN A 81 1.40 5.48 -11.76
CA GLN A 81 0.47 5.25 -10.67
C GLN A 81 -0.32 3.97 -10.88
N MET A 82 -0.77 3.71 -12.11
CA MET A 82 -1.47 2.48 -12.46
C MET A 82 -0.57 1.26 -12.29
N LYS A 83 0.70 1.39 -12.59
CA LYS A 83 1.66 0.31 -12.42
C LYS A 83 1.81 -0.09 -10.94
N VAL A 84 1.93 0.91 -10.07
CA VAL A 84 1.97 0.69 -8.62
C VAL A 84 0.68 0.00 -8.16
N ARG A 85 -0.48 0.50 -8.60
CA ARG A 85 -1.76 -0.09 -8.28
C ARG A 85 -1.84 -1.55 -8.72
N ASP A 86 -1.44 -1.86 -9.94
CA ASP A 86 -1.52 -3.21 -10.48
C ASP A 86 -0.62 -4.17 -9.69
N MET A 87 0.56 -3.72 -9.30
CA MET A 87 1.46 -4.51 -8.44
C MET A 87 0.83 -4.78 -7.08
N ALA A 88 0.21 -3.75 -6.47
CA ALA A 88 -0.47 -3.91 -5.19
C ALA A 88 -1.65 -4.86 -5.31
N TYR A 89 -2.42 -4.77 -6.38
CA TYR A 89 -3.59 -5.61 -6.60
C TYR A 89 -3.23 -7.08 -6.77
N LYS A 90 -2.07 -7.38 -7.33
CA LYS A 90 -1.59 -8.78 -7.40
C LYS A 90 -1.37 -9.38 -6.02
N LEU A 91 -1.11 -8.55 -5.03
CA LEU A 91 -0.85 -8.98 -3.66
C LEU A 91 -2.11 -8.98 -2.78
N VAL A 92 -3.25 -8.55 -3.34
CA VAL A 92 -4.50 -8.45 -2.57
C VAL A 92 -4.89 -9.76 -1.88
N PRO A 93 -4.84 -10.93 -2.53
CA PRO A 93 -5.19 -12.16 -1.81
C PRO A 93 -4.34 -12.39 -0.56
N GLN A 94 -3.05 -12.12 -0.64
CA GLN A 94 -2.13 -12.25 0.50
C GLN A 94 -2.42 -11.19 1.57
N ILE A 95 -2.71 -9.96 1.15
CA ILE A 95 -3.04 -8.87 2.08
C ILE A 95 -4.33 -9.21 2.84
N ARG A 96 -5.36 -9.66 2.13
CA ARG A 96 -6.62 -10.03 2.76
C ARG A 96 -6.41 -11.15 3.77
N GLU A 97 -5.67 -12.18 3.39
CA GLU A 97 -5.39 -13.30 4.29
C GLU A 97 -4.75 -12.82 5.59
N ARG A 98 -3.78 -11.93 5.50
CA ARG A 98 -3.07 -11.42 6.67
C ARG A 98 -3.90 -10.45 7.51
N VAL A 99 -4.77 -9.69 6.89
CA VAL A 99 -5.65 -8.76 7.63
C VAL A 99 -6.78 -9.52 8.31
N PHE A 100 -7.30 -10.57 7.67
CA PHE A 100 -8.45 -11.31 8.17
C PHE A 100 -8.08 -12.50 9.06
N GLU A 101 -6.81 -12.69 9.33
CA GLU A 101 -6.35 -13.72 10.27
C GLU A 101 -7.03 -13.65 11.63
#